data_2c76a544f31a0f32f76e832f7a6731d1
#
_entry.id   2c76a544f31a0f32f76e832f7a6731d1
#
_cell.length_a   1.000
_cell.length_b   1.000
_cell.length_c   1.000
_cell.angle_alpha   90.00
_cell.angle_beta   90.00
_cell.angle_gamma   90.00
#
_symmetry.space_group_name_H-M   'P 1'
#
loop_
_entity.id
_entity.type
_entity.pdbx_description
1 polymer ?
#
loop_
_entity_poly.entity_id
_entity_poly.type
_entity_poly.pdbx_seq_one_letter_code
_entity_poly.pdbx_strand_id
1 'polypeptide(L)'
;MCRIFGFRSVLQSQVHRSLVSADNALVQQSGRHPDGWGVAYYNAGAPHVIKSVATAMDDALFRRVSGIVSSETVLAHLRKATQGNLSIINTHPFQYGPWVFVHNGNVAGFAAIREQLIGRIPQVLRRFILGDTDSEVVFYLLLGNMARRCDLARPGYPVGDLIAAIRETVAEIVELAGPLCERDDGPPESTFLTFVVTNGTTMVAHQGGKALYFTTHKRRCPERDDCPSFGPSCEQPSPDGHVNHLLISSEPLQGENVWTALQLGDIVGVDWRMQLTRTAPAGR
;
A
#
# COMPACT_ATOMS: atom_id res chain seq x y z
N MET A 1 -3.71 -0.32 15.06
CA MET A 1 -3.90 -0.16 13.62
C MET A 1 -2.71 -0.76 12.90
N CYS A 2 -2.90 -1.23 11.67
CA CYS A 2 -1.88 -1.95 10.88
C CYS A 2 -0.65 -1.11 10.50
N ARG A 3 0.35 -1.73 9.85
CA ARG A 3 1.51 -1.04 9.27
C ARG A 3 1.66 -1.41 7.80
N ILE A 4 1.95 -0.42 7.00
CA ILE A 4 2.17 -0.53 5.56
C ILE A 4 3.60 -0.15 5.24
N PHE A 5 4.23 -0.90 4.33
CA PHE A 5 5.46 -0.54 3.65
C PHE A 5 5.29 -0.82 2.16
N GLY A 6 5.57 0.18 1.32
CA GLY A 6 5.58 0.10 -0.14
C GLY A 6 6.92 0.56 -0.70
N PHE A 7 7.40 -0.14 -1.70
CA PHE A 7 8.65 0.17 -2.40
C PHE A 7 8.46 -0.04 -3.89
N ARG A 8 8.83 0.98 -4.69
CA ARG A 8 8.94 0.92 -6.15
C ARG A 8 10.22 1.62 -6.60
N SER A 9 10.98 0.99 -7.48
CA SER A 9 12.29 1.49 -7.93
C SER A 9 12.53 1.16 -9.40
N VAL A 10 13.43 1.91 -10.03
CA VAL A 10 13.96 1.61 -11.39
C VAL A 10 14.88 0.39 -11.41
N LEU A 11 15.37 -0.04 -10.26
CA LEU A 11 16.28 -1.18 -10.09
C LEU A 11 15.68 -2.23 -9.16
N GLN A 12 16.02 -3.47 -9.40
CA GLN A 12 15.82 -4.52 -8.41
C GLN A 12 16.65 -4.21 -7.17
N SER A 13 16.00 -4.13 -6.03
CA SER A 13 16.64 -3.83 -4.75
C SER A 13 16.17 -4.78 -3.67
N GLN A 14 17.08 -5.10 -2.76
CA GLN A 14 16.75 -5.84 -1.55
C GLN A 14 16.12 -4.88 -0.54
N VAL A 15 14.94 -5.22 -0.03
CA VAL A 15 14.24 -4.41 1.00
C VAL A 15 14.52 -4.90 2.42
N HIS A 16 15.48 -5.80 2.58
CA HIS A 16 15.84 -6.44 3.87
C HIS A 16 16.08 -5.39 4.97
N ARG A 17 16.77 -4.29 4.66
CA ARG A 17 17.04 -3.23 5.63
C ARG A 17 15.74 -2.64 6.17
N SER A 18 14.79 -2.32 5.30
CA SER A 18 13.50 -1.74 5.69
C SER A 18 12.60 -2.73 6.42
N LEU A 19 12.67 -4.01 6.06
CA LEU A 19 11.82 -5.05 6.65
C LEU A 19 12.38 -5.59 7.97
N VAL A 20 13.71 -5.70 8.12
CA VAL A 20 14.34 -6.42 9.23
C VAL A 20 15.46 -5.66 9.94
N SER A 21 16.37 -4.99 9.21
CA SER A 21 17.67 -4.54 9.79
C SER A 21 17.67 -3.12 10.34
N ALA A 22 16.75 -2.24 9.97
CA ALA A 22 16.64 -0.91 10.57
C ALA A 22 16.13 -1.02 12.02
N ASP A 23 16.52 -0.09 12.90
CA ASP A 23 16.11 -0.13 14.32
C ASP A 23 14.59 -0.08 14.51
N ASN A 24 13.88 0.60 13.60
CA ASN A 24 12.42 0.62 13.54
C ASN A 24 11.88 -0.10 12.29
N ALA A 25 12.57 -1.15 11.83
CA ALA A 25 12.13 -1.98 10.72
C ALA A 25 10.74 -2.60 10.98
N LEU A 26 10.10 -3.08 9.91
CA LEU A 26 8.77 -3.66 10.02
C LEU A 26 8.70 -4.79 11.05
N VAL A 27 9.76 -5.63 11.13
CA VAL A 27 9.83 -6.72 12.13
C VAL A 27 9.73 -6.20 13.56
N GLN A 28 10.37 -5.08 13.89
CA GLN A 28 10.33 -4.49 15.23
C GLN A 28 8.94 -3.92 15.56
N GLN A 29 8.26 -3.38 14.55
CA GLN A 29 6.90 -2.88 14.70
C GLN A 29 5.88 -3.99 14.94
N SER A 30 6.18 -5.24 14.51
CA SER A 30 5.27 -6.38 14.60
C SER A 30 4.92 -6.78 16.04
N GLY A 31 5.74 -6.47 17.03
CA GLY A 31 5.41 -6.67 18.44
C GLY A 31 4.14 -5.94 18.89
N ARG A 32 3.81 -4.81 18.25
CA ARG A 32 2.56 -4.05 18.45
C ARG A 32 1.45 -4.43 17.46
N HIS A 33 1.74 -5.29 16.48
CA HIS A 33 0.87 -5.71 15.38
C HIS A 33 1.00 -7.22 15.18
N PRO A 34 0.55 -8.06 16.14
CA PRO A 34 0.90 -9.48 16.18
C PRO A 34 0.02 -10.39 15.32
N ASP A 35 -1.04 -9.86 14.69
CA ASP A 35 -2.15 -10.65 14.12
C ASP A 35 -1.89 -11.11 12.69
N GLY A 36 -0.63 -11.15 12.30
CA GLY A 36 -0.18 -11.64 11.00
C GLY A 36 0.61 -10.61 10.18
N TRP A 37 1.23 -11.11 9.12
CA TRP A 37 2.01 -10.33 8.18
C TRP A 37 1.83 -10.84 6.75
N GLY A 38 2.21 -10.02 5.80
CA GLY A 38 2.32 -10.44 4.43
C GLY A 38 3.25 -9.55 3.63
N VAL A 39 3.91 -10.16 2.65
CA VAL A 39 4.81 -9.50 1.70
C VAL A 39 4.43 -9.93 0.30
N ALA A 40 4.22 -8.95 -0.56
CA ALA A 40 4.09 -9.15 -2.00
C ALA A 40 5.31 -8.53 -2.69
N TYR A 41 5.84 -9.23 -3.68
CA TYR A 41 6.89 -8.74 -4.57
C TYR A 41 6.63 -9.22 -5.99
N TYR A 42 7.23 -8.54 -6.96
CA TYR A 42 7.03 -8.86 -8.38
C TYR A 42 8.29 -9.46 -8.98
N ASN A 43 8.11 -10.54 -9.71
CA ASN A 43 9.15 -11.18 -10.51
C ASN A 43 8.60 -11.45 -11.91
N ALA A 44 9.31 -10.98 -12.94
CA ALA A 44 8.88 -11.08 -14.34
C ALA A 44 7.43 -10.58 -14.58
N GLY A 45 7.04 -9.51 -13.88
CA GLY A 45 5.70 -8.90 -13.99
C GLY A 45 4.58 -9.61 -13.22
N ALA A 46 4.86 -10.76 -12.60
CA ALA A 46 3.88 -11.50 -11.80
C ALA A 46 4.05 -11.21 -10.29
N PRO A 47 2.96 -10.97 -9.54
CA PRO A 47 3.02 -10.83 -8.11
C PRO A 47 3.19 -12.19 -7.42
N HIS A 48 4.07 -12.23 -6.44
CA HIS A 48 4.25 -13.33 -5.50
C HIS A 48 3.85 -12.85 -4.11
N VAL A 49 2.89 -13.51 -3.48
CA VAL A 49 2.35 -13.12 -2.18
C VAL A 49 2.62 -14.21 -1.15
N ILE A 50 3.30 -13.83 -0.08
CA ILE A 50 3.58 -14.71 1.06
C ILE A 50 2.94 -14.08 2.29
N LYS A 51 2.15 -14.87 3.03
CA LYS A 51 1.39 -14.42 4.19
C LYS A 51 1.50 -15.43 5.34
N SER A 52 1.39 -14.91 6.56
CA SER A 52 1.32 -15.73 7.77
C SER A 52 0.40 -15.05 8.79
N VAL A 53 -0.25 -15.83 9.63
CA VAL A 53 -1.02 -15.33 10.79
C VAL A 53 -0.15 -15.18 12.04
N ALA A 54 1.10 -15.63 11.98
CA ALA A 54 2.07 -15.46 13.07
C ALA A 54 2.60 -14.02 13.13
N THR A 55 3.16 -13.65 14.27
CA THR A 55 3.90 -12.39 14.43
C THR A 55 5.18 -12.40 13.59
N ALA A 56 5.45 -11.36 12.81
CA ALA A 56 6.64 -11.32 11.96
C ALA A 56 7.97 -11.42 12.75
N MET A 57 7.99 -10.97 14.01
CA MET A 57 9.15 -11.06 14.89
C MET A 57 9.55 -12.51 15.18
N ASP A 58 8.59 -13.38 15.36
CA ASP A 58 8.79 -14.78 15.76
C ASP A 58 8.76 -15.74 14.56
N ASP A 59 8.43 -15.24 13.36
CA ASP A 59 8.28 -16.07 12.17
C ASP A 59 9.58 -16.15 11.37
N ALA A 60 10.21 -17.32 11.37
CA ALA A 60 11.41 -17.59 10.58
C ALA A 60 11.16 -17.40 9.07
N LEU A 61 9.92 -17.60 8.59
CA LEU A 61 9.55 -17.38 7.19
C LEU A 61 9.67 -15.90 6.82
N PHE A 62 9.22 -14.97 7.69
CA PHE A 62 9.38 -13.52 7.45
C PHE A 62 10.84 -13.14 7.23
N ARG A 63 11.74 -13.63 8.10
CA ARG A 63 13.18 -13.35 8.00
C ARG A 63 13.79 -13.93 6.73
N ARG A 64 13.41 -15.15 6.34
CA ARG A 64 13.87 -15.77 5.09
C ARG A 64 13.39 -14.98 3.86
N VAL A 65 12.10 -14.68 3.80
CA VAL A 65 11.51 -13.92 2.68
C VAL A 65 12.17 -12.56 2.55
N SER A 66 12.29 -11.80 3.64
CA SER A 66 12.93 -10.48 3.62
C SER A 66 14.40 -10.51 3.17
N GLY A 67 15.12 -11.58 3.46
CA GLY A 67 16.54 -11.73 3.10
C GLY A 67 16.79 -12.11 1.64
N ILE A 68 15.82 -12.73 0.97
CA ILE A 68 15.97 -13.21 -0.42
C ILE A 68 15.20 -12.38 -1.45
N VAL A 69 14.20 -11.61 -1.02
CA VAL A 69 13.38 -10.80 -1.94
C VAL A 69 14.22 -9.67 -2.51
N SER A 70 14.47 -9.74 -3.81
CA SER A 70 15.01 -8.66 -4.64
C SER A 70 14.00 -8.38 -5.74
N SER A 71 13.48 -7.17 -5.78
CA SER A 71 12.43 -6.78 -6.71
C SER A 71 12.44 -5.27 -6.95
N GLU A 72 11.88 -4.84 -8.07
CA GLU A 72 11.59 -3.43 -8.33
C GLU A 72 10.35 -2.94 -7.54
N THR A 73 9.49 -3.87 -7.11
CA THR A 73 8.24 -3.53 -6.42
C THR A 73 7.98 -4.50 -5.29
N VAL A 74 7.82 -3.95 -4.09
CA VAL A 74 7.48 -4.71 -2.88
C VAL A 74 6.37 -3.97 -2.13
N LEU A 75 5.41 -4.74 -1.61
CA LEU A 75 4.35 -4.24 -0.75
C LEU A 75 4.22 -5.15 0.47
N ALA A 76 4.45 -4.61 1.66
CA ALA A 76 4.41 -5.37 2.90
C ALA A 76 3.40 -4.78 3.89
N HIS A 77 2.85 -5.65 4.73
CA HIS A 77 1.82 -5.31 5.70
C HIS A 77 1.99 -6.09 7.00
N LEU A 78 1.81 -5.39 8.13
CA LEU A 78 1.62 -6.00 9.44
C LEU A 78 0.18 -5.79 9.88
N ARG A 79 -0.48 -6.88 10.24
CA ARG A 79 -1.87 -6.87 10.65
C ARG A 79 -2.01 -6.61 12.15
N LYS A 80 -2.95 -5.72 12.49
CA LYS A 80 -3.62 -5.65 13.78
C LYS A 80 -5.11 -5.74 13.49
N ALA A 81 -5.70 -6.88 13.81
CA ALA A 81 -7.08 -7.18 13.42
C ALA A 81 -8.07 -6.22 14.09
N THR A 82 -8.91 -5.60 13.29
CA THR A 82 -10.10 -4.83 13.69
C THR A 82 -11.36 -5.52 13.22
N GLN A 83 -11.28 -6.20 12.08
CA GLN A 83 -12.38 -6.92 11.41
C GLN A 83 -11.90 -8.30 10.99
N GLY A 84 -12.81 -9.27 10.97
CA GLY A 84 -12.58 -10.63 10.49
C GLY A 84 -11.72 -11.51 11.40
N ASN A 85 -11.84 -12.82 11.21
CA ASN A 85 -11.08 -13.83 11.95
C ASN A 85 -9.59 -13.82 11.61
N LEU A 86 -8.74 -14.33 12.51
CA LEU A 86 -7.32 -14.57 12.24
C LEU A 86 -7.17 -15.74 11.27
N SER A 87 -7.06 -15.43 9.99
CA SER A 87 -6.90 -16.41 8.92
C SER A 87 -6.07 -15.82 7.77
N ILE A 88 -5.48 -16.69 6.96
CA ILE A 88 -4.67 -16.31 5.80
C ILE A 88 -5.50 -15.51 4.78
N ILE A 89 -6.76 -15.86 4.57
CA ILE A 89 -7.65 -15.18 3.63
C ILE A 89 -7.94 -13.74 4.06
N ASN A 90 -7.97 -13.47 5.37
CA ASN A 90 -8.19 -12.16 5.96
C ASN A 90 -6.89 -11.37 6.19
N THR A 91 -5.73 -11.93 5.81
CA THR A 91 -4.43 -11.29 5.96
C THR A 91 -4.01 -10.61 4.66
N HIS A 92 -3.57 -9.35 4.76
CA HIS A 92 -2.99 -8.62 3.62
C HIS A 92 -1.63 -9.20 3.21
N PRO A 93 -1.18 -8.93 1.97
CA PRO A 93 -1.86 -8.22 0.88
C PRO A 93 -2.99 -9.03 0.26
N PHE A 94 -4.02 -8.34 -0.25
CA PHE A 94 -5.00 -8.94 -1.17
C PHE A 94 -4.48 -8.86 -2.59
N GLN A 95 -4.85 -9.84 -3.42
CA GLN A 95 -4.39 -9.95 -4.81
C GLN A 95 -5.54 -10.26 -5.76
N TYR A 96 -5.54 -9.60 -6.92
CA TYR A 96 -6.38 -9.94 -8.07
C TYR A 96 -5.60 -9.70 -9.37
N GLY A 97 -5.32 -10.77 -10.14
CA GLY A 97 -4.45 -10.67 -11.31
C GLY A 97 -3.10 -10.04 -10.95
N PRO A 98 -2.65 -9.00 -11.66
CA PRO A 98 -1.41 -8.30 -11.32
C PRO A 98 -1.55 -7.34 -10.13
N TRP A 99 -2.77 -7.02 -9.68
CA TRP A 99 -3.02 -6.03 -8.64
C TRP A 99 -2.85 -6.59 -7.25
N VAL A 100 -2.14 -5.83 -6.43
CA VAL A 100 -1.92 -6.11 -5.01
C VAL A 100 -2.31 -4.88 -4.19
N PHE A 101 -2.94 -5.12 -3.04
CA PHE A 101 -3.53 -4.09 -2.19
C PHE A 101 -3.27 -4.35 -0.71
N VAL A 102 -2.94 -3.29 0.02
CA VAL A 102 -2.86 -3.29 1.49
C VAL A 102 -3.61 -2.09 2.05
N HIS A 103 -4.27 -2.28 3.18
CA HIS A 103 -5.10 -1.29 3.85
C HIS A 103 -4.74 -1.18 5.34
N ASN A 104 -4.54 0.03 5.81
CA ASN A 104 -4.45 0.38 7.23
C ASN A 104 -5.66 1.23 7.56
N GLY A 105 -6.73 0.58 7.99
CA GLY A 105 -7.98 1.27 8.19
C GLY A 105 -9.08 0.41 8.77
N ASN A 106 -10.28 0.96 8.69
CA ASN A 106 -11.54 0.37 9.09
C ASN A 106 -12.69 1.12 8.40
N VAL A 107 -13.72 0.42 7.97
CA VAL A 107 -14.97 1.01 7.50
C VAL A 107 -15.98 1.00 8.64
N ALA A 108 -16.41 2.19 9.09
CA ALA A 108 -17.37 2.32 10.19
C ALA A 108 -18.68 1.59 9.86
N GLY A 109 -19.20 0.83 10.83
CA GLY A 109 -20.47 0.10 10.65
C GLY A 109 -20.43 -0.95 9.54
N PHE A 110 -19.26 -1.46 9.15
CA PHE A 110 -19.08 -2.36 8.00
C PHE A 110 -20.07 -3.50 7.95
N ALA A 111 -20.35 -4.16 9.09
CA ALA A 111 -21.27 -5.29 9.13
C ALA A 111 -22.68 -4.93 8.61
N ALA A 112 -23.15 -3.72 8.87
CA ALA A 112 -24.47 -3.25 8.44
C ALA A 112 -24.53 -2.83 6.96
N ILE A 113 -23.40 -2.36 6.39
CA ILE A 113 -23.34 -1.83 5.03
C ILE A 113 -22.64 -2.76 4.03
N ARG A 114 -22.11 -3.91 4.50
CA ARG A 114 -21.33 -4.87 3.70
C ARG A 114 -22.04 -5.26 2.41
N GLU A 115 -23.31 -5.66 2.49
CA GLU A 115 -24.07 -6.10 1.32
C GLU A 115 -24.37 -4.95 0.35
N GLN A 116 -24.53 -3.73 0.85
CA GLN A 116 -24.68 -2.54 0.01
C GLN A 116 -23.38 -2.24 -0.76
N LEU A 117 -22.20 -2.34 -0.10
CA LEU A 117 -20.90 -2.17 -0.75
C LEU A 117 -20.65 -3.28 -1.78
N ILE A 118 -20.92 -4.54 -1.45
CA ILE A 118 -20.80 -5.66 -2.39
C ILE A 118 -21.73 -5.47 -3.58
N GLY A 119 -22.93 -4.93 -3.36
CA GLY A 119 -23.89 -4.58 -4.41
C GLY A 119 -23.35 -3.62 -5.47
N ARG A 120 -22.39 -2.76 -5.11
CA ARG A 120 -21.73 -1.80 -6.04
C ARG A 120 -20.60 -2.44 -6.86
N ILE A 121 -20.07 -3.58 -6.42
CA ILE A 121 -18.99 -4.31 -7.11
C ILE A 121 -19.56 -5.04 -8.32
N PRO A 122 -18.91 -5.01 -9.50
CA PRO A 122 -19.32 -5.81 -10.66
C PRO A 122 -19.44 -7.29 -10.32
N GLN A 123 -20.50 -7.94 -10.78
CA GLN A 123 -20.82 -9.34 -10.43
C GLN A 123 -19.66 -10.30 -10.68
N VAL A 124 -18.90 -10.08 -11.76
CA VAL A 124 -17.74 -10.92 -12.14
C VAL A 124 -16.62 -10.89 -11.10
N LEU A 125 -16.51 -9.82 -10.29
CA LEU A 125 -15.51 -9.67 -9.24
C LEU A 125 -15.99 -10.18 -7.88
N ARG A 126 -17.31 -10.19 -7.60
CA ARG A 126 -17.85 -10.56 -6.28
C ARG A 126 -17.46 -11.98 -5.84
N ARG A 127 -17.36 -12.93 -6.79
CA ARG A 127 -17.00 -14.33 -6.52
C ARG A 127 -15.59 -14.52 -5.96
N PHE A 128 -14.74 -13.50 -6.05
CA PHE A 128 -13.36 -13.53 -5.55
C PHE A 128 -13.23 -12.95 -4.13
N ILE A 129 -14.31 -12.42 -3.56
CA ILE A 129 -14.36 -12.02 -2.16
C ILE A 129 -14.51 -13.30 -1.34
N LEU A 130 -13.43 -13.71 -0.68
CA LEU A 130 -13.35 -15.00 0.02
C LEU A 130 -13.37 -14.83 1.55
N GLY A 131 -12.96 -13.66 2.04
CA GLY A 131 -12.92 -13.35 3.47
C GLY A 131 -14.10 -12.50 3.92
N ASP A 132 -13.98 -12.04 5.15
CA ASP A 132 -15.02 -11.28 5.85
C ASP A 132 -14.54 -9.87 6.28
N THR A 133 -13.37 -9.44 5.77
CA THR A 133 -12.82 -8.11 6.08
C THR A 133 -13.41 -7.02 5.20
N ASP A 134 -13.50 -5.82 5.76
CA ASP A 134 -13.80 -4.59 5.04
C ASP A 134 -12.75 -4.30 3.96
N SER A 135 -11.48 -4.56 4.27
CA SER A 135 -10.33 -4.31 3.39
C SER A 135 -10.42 -5.07 2.06
N GLU A 136 -10.89 -6.31 2.08
CA GLU A 136 -11.10 -7.09 0.86
C GLU A 136 -12.23 -6.49 0.02
N VAL A 137 -13.34 -6.09 0.65
CA VAL A 137 -14.47 -5.45 -0.05
C VAL A 137 -14.04 -4.10 -0.64
N VAL A 138 -13.28 -3.28 0.11
CA VAL A 138 -12.68 -2.03 -0.40
C VAL A 138 -11.82 -2.28 -1.63
N PHE A 139 -10.98 -3.33 -1.61
CA PHE A 139 -10.14 -3.68 -2.75
C PHE A 139 -10.97 -4.04 -3.99
N TYR A 140 -11.98 -4.89 -3.85
CA TYR A 140 -12.81 -5.28 -5.00
C TYR A 140 -13.72 -4.16 -5.50
N LEU A 141 -14.14 -3.24 -4.63
CA LEU A 141 -14.84 -2.02 -5.04
C LEU A 141 -13.92 -1.12 -5.88
N LEU A 142 -12.67 -0.92 -5.42
CA LEU A 142 -11.65 -0.19 -6.18
C LEU A 142 -11.39 -0.84 -7.55
N LEU A 143 -11.22 -2.16 -7.61
CA LEU A 143 -11.05 -2.87 -8.88
C LEU A 143 -12.25 -2.68 -9.81
N GLY A 144 -13.47 -2.65 -9.28
CA GLY A 144 -14.68 -2.36 -10.06
C GLY A 144 -14.62 -0.97 -10.68
N ASN A 145 -14.24 0.04 -9.91
CA ASN A 145 -14.11 1.42 -10.37
C ASN A 145 -12.98 1.59 -11.39
N MET A 146 -11.88 0.86 -11.19
CA MET A 146 -10.76 0.81 -12.14
C MET A 146 -11.17 0.14 -13.47
N ALA A 147 -11.88 -0.99 -13.41
CA ALA A 147 -12.31 -1.74 -14.60
C ALA A 147 -13.26 -0.94 -15.50
N ARG A 148 -14.02 0.02 -14.94
CA ARG A 148 -14.86 0.94 -15.74
C ARG A 148 -14.04 1.96 -16.55
N ARG A 149 -12.78 2.17 -16.20
CA ARG A 149 -11.89 3.19 -16.80
C ARG A 149 -10.90 2.60 -17.78
N CYS A 150 -10.28 1.50 -17.41
CA CYS A 150 -9.23 0.85 -18.20
C CYS A 150 -9.18 -0.66 -17.89
N ASP A 151 -8.64 -1.42 -18.83
CA ASP A 151 -8.40 -2.86 -18.64
C ASP A 151 -7.43 -3.09 -17.47
N LEU A 152 -7.86 -3.88 -16.48
CA LEU A 152 -7.06 -4.23 -15.31
C LEU A 152 -5.79 -5.03 -15.67
N ALA A 153 -5.78 -5.73 -16.80
CA ALA A 153 -4.62 -6.49 -17.26
C ALA A 153 -3.57 -5.63 -17.96
N ARG A 154 -3.87 -4.36 -18.24
CA ARG A 154 -2.95 -3.44 -18.92
C ARG A 154 -1.70 -3.16 -18.06
N PRO A 155 -0.47 -3.49 -18.53
CA PRO A 155 0.75 -3.30 -17.76
C PRO A 155 0.99 -1.85 -17.33
N GLY A 156 0.85 -0.89 -18.23
CA GLY A 156 0.98 0.54 -17.95
C GLY A 156 -0.37 1.17 -17.62
N TYR A 157 -1.05 0.73 -16.55
CA TYR A 157 -2.34 1.32 -16.15
C TYR A 157 -2.17 2.82 -15.85
N PRO A 158 -3.01 3.71 -16.44
CA PRO A 158 -2.84 5.16 -16.29
C PRO A 158 -3.04 5.60 -14.84
N VAL A 159 -2.07 6.34 -14.29
CA VAL A 159 -2.15 6.87 -12.90
C VAL A 159 -3.36 7.77 -12.71
N GLY A 160 -3.71 8.60 -13.71
CA GLY A 160 -4.89 9.47 -13.65
C GLY A 160 -6.20 8.69 -13.48
N ASP A 161 -6.37 7.59 -14.20
CA ASP A 161 -7.54 6.71 -14.08
C ASP A 161 -7.57 6.00 -12.72
N LEU A 162 -6.40 5.59 -12.20
CA LEU A 162 -6.29 4.99 -10.88
C LEU A 162 -6.64 6.00 -9.77
N ILE A 163 -6.15 7.23 -9.86
CA ILE A 163 -6.50 8.31 -8.91
C ILE A 163 -8.00 8.60 -8.95
N ALA A 164 -8.60 8.66 -10.15
CA ALA A 164 -10.04 8.87 -10.29
C ALA A 164 -10.85 7.71 -9.69
N ALA A 165 -10.42 6.46 -9.90
CA ALA A 165 -11.05 5.28 -9.30
C ALA A 165 -10.92 5.27 -7.76
N ILE A 166 -9.78 5.68 -7.23
CA ILE A 166 -9.56 5.82 -5.78
C ILE A 166 -10.55 6.84 -5.19
N ARG A 167 -10.66 8.03 -5.80
CA ARG A 167 -11.58 9.08 -5.33
C ARG A 167 -13.04 8.61 -5.36
N GLU A 168 -13.44 7.93 -6.42
CA GLU A 168 -14.78 7.36 -6.55
C GLU A 168 -15.04 6.31 -5.45
N THR A 169 -14.10 5.40 -5.25
CA THR A 169 -14.18 4.36 -4.20
C THR A 169 -14.32 4.98 -2.80
N VAL A 170 -13.51 5.99 -2.49
CA VAL A 170 -13.57 6.70 -1.21
C VAL A 170 -14.94 7.38 -1.04
N ALA A 171 -15.43 8.06 -2.09
CA ALA A 171 -16.74 8.73 -2.05
C ALA A 171 -17.89 7.75 -1.82
N GLU A 172 -17.89 6.60 -2.50
CA GLU A 172 -18.89 5.54 -2.35
C GLU A 172 -18.91 4.95 -0.93
N ILE A 173 -17.73 4.79 -0.31
CA ILE A 173 -17.65 4.29 1.07
C ILE A 173 -18.09 5.36 2.06
N VAL A 174 -17.65 6.62 1.89
CA VAL A 174 -18.01 7.74 2.76
C VAL A 174 -19.52 8.01 2.72
N GLU A 175 -20.17 7.82 1.58
CA GLU A 175 -21.64 7.92 1.46
C GLU A 175 -22.37 6.95 2.41
N LEU A 176 -21.86 5.75 2.62
CA LEU A 176 -22.52 4.72 3.43
C LEU A 176 -21.99 4.68 4.88
N ALA A 177 -20.70 4.90 5.08
CA ALA A 177 -20.00 4.73 6.36
C ALA A 177 -19.77 6.06 7.11
N GLY A 178 -20.11 7.20 6.51
CA GLY A 178 -19.78 8.51 7.05
C GLY A 178 -18.35 8.97 6.72
N PRO A 179 -17.98 10.21 7.14
CA PRO A 179 -16.74 10.85 6.74
C PRO A 179 -15.51 10.14 7.26
N LEU A 180 -14.37 10.37 6.57
CA LEU A 180 -13.06 9.92 7.05
C LEU A 180 -12.73 10.59 8.38
N CYS A 181 -12.14 9.83 9.30
CA CYS A 181 -11.62 10.38 10.53
C CYS A 181 -10.36 11.21 10.25
N GLU A 182 -10.36 12.46 10.69
CA GLU A 182 -9.24 13.39 10.48
C GLU A 182 -8.04 13.10 11.40
N ARG A 183 -8.29 12.44 12.54
CA ARG A 183 -7.29 12.18 13.56
C ARG A 183 -6.75 10.77 13.44
N ASP A 184 -5.41 10.62 13.33
CA ASP A 184 -4.73 9.32 13.29
C ASP A 184 -4.99 8.47 14.55
N ASP A 185 -5.11 9.13 15.71
CA ASP A 185 -5.45 8.51 17.00
C ASP A 185 -6.96 8.42 17.28
N GLY A 186 -7.81 8.72 16.29
CA GLY A 186 -9.26 8.67 16.41
C GLY A 186 -9.79 7.27 16.75
N PRO A 187 -11.08 7.19 17.15
CA PRO A 187 -11.71 5.93 17.56
C PRO A 187 -11.50 4.83 16.52
N PRO A 188 -11.13 3.60 16.93
CA PRO A 188 -10.81 2.52 15.99
C PRO A 188 -12.00 2.09 15.13
N GLU A 189 -13.22 2.35 15.57
CA GLU A 189 -14.47 2.11 14.84
C GLU A 189 -14.80 3.16 13.78
N SER A 190 -14.05 4.26 13.71
CA SER A 190 -14.23 5.31 12.69
C SER A 190 -13.78 4.84 11.32
N THR A 191 -14.22 5.57 10.26
CA THR A 191 -13.80 5.27 8.89
C THR A 191 -12.39 5.78 8.62
N PHE A 192 -11.48 4.86 8.29
CA PHE A 192 -10.12 5.12 7.85
C PHE A 192 -9.84 4.33 6.58
N LEU A 193 -9.37 5.00 5.52
CA LEU A 193 -9.14 4.40 4.21
C LEU A 193 -7.71 4.68 3.71
N THR A 194 -6.72 4.49 4.58
CA THR A 194 -5.30 4.60 4.18
C THR A 194 -4.84 3.30 3.56
N PHE A 195 -4.44 3.33 2.28
CA PHE A 195 -4.07 2.12 1.55
C PHE A 195 -3.03 2.38 0.47
N VAL A 196 -2.41 1.30 0.01
CA VAL A 196 -1.52 1.28 -1.16
C VAL A 196 -1.97 0.18 -2.11
N VAL A 197 -1.98 0.51 -3.39
CA VAL A 197 -2.30 -0.40 -4.49
C VAL A 197 -1.22 -0.35 -5.56
N THR A 198 -0.88 -1.51 -6.14
CA THR A 198 0.13 -1.62 -7.20
C THR A 198 -0.17 -2.79 -8.12
N ASN A 199 0.26 -2.69 -9.38
CA ASN A 199 0.31 -3.80 -10.34
C ASN A 199 1.75 -4.20 -10.71
N GLY A 200 2.74 -3.79 -9.89
CA GLY A 200 4.14 -4.03 -10.14
C GLY A 200 4.85 -2.92 -10.93
N THR A 201 4.13 -2.17 -11.76
CA THR A 201 4.69 -1.07 -12.54
C THR A 201 4.16 0.30 -12.11
N THR A 202 2.90 0.37 -11.75
CA THR A 202 2.24 1.54 -11.17
C THR A 202 2.02 1.29 -9.68
N MET A 203 2.37 2.24 -8.82
CA MET A 203 2.09 2.19 -7.38
C MET A 203 1.47 3.50 -6.94
N VAL A 204 0.34 3.42 -6.23
CA VAL A 204 -0.37 4.61 -5.72
C VAL A 204 -0.80 4.37 -4.27
N ALA A 205 -0.63 5.39 -3.44
CA ALA A 205 -1.05 5.42 -2.06
C ALA A 205 -2.08 6.53 -1.82
N HIS A 206 -3.06 6.25 -0.99
CA HIS A 206 -4.06 7.18 -0.49
C HIS A 206 -3.93 7.32 1.03
N GLN A 207 -3.85 8.55 1.54
CA GLN A 207 -3.93 8.85 2.96
C GLN A 207 -5.40 9.12 3.32
N GLY A 208 -6.02 8.18 4.00
CA GLY A 208 -7.44 8.22 4.39
C GLY A 208 -7.64 8.23 5.90
N GLY A 209 -6.86 9.05 6.64
CA GLY A 209 -7.00 9.26 8.08
C GLY A 209 -5.94 8.57 8.95
N LYS A 210 -5.21 7.56 8.45
CA LYS A 210 -4.06 6.98 9.15
C LYS A 210 -2.76 7.53 8.60
N ALA A 211 -1.80 7.82 9.50
CA ALA A 211 -0.51 8.37 9.13
C ALA A 211 0.15 7.57 8.00
N LEU A 212 0.61 8.30 6.99
CA LEU A 212 1.32 7.75 5.85
C LEU A 212 2.36 8.76 5.37
N TYR A 213 3.54 8.24 5.08
CA TYR A 213 4.69 9.02 4.64
C TYR A 213 5.22 8.46 3.34
N PHE A 214 5.83 9.32 2.54
CA PHE A 214 6.56 8.89 1.35
C PHE A 214 7.92 9.55 1.26
N THR A 215 8.81 8.94 0.48
CA THR A 215 10.12 9.51 0.13
C THR A 215 10.51 9.09 -1.27
N THR A 216 11.22 9.97 -1.98
CA THR A 216 11.75 9.76 -3.33
C THR A 216 13.25 9.99 -3.43
N HIS A 217 13.87 10.48 -2.36
CA HIS A 217 15.31 10.77 -2.32
C HIS A 217 15.86 10.60 -0.90
N LYS A 218 17.18 10.54 -0.80
CA LYS A 218 17.94 10.39 0.43
C LYS A 218 18.78 11.65 0.66
N ARG A 219 19.16 11.95 1.89
CA ARG A 219 20.18 13.00 2.16
C ARG A 219 21.52 12.62 1.55
N ARG A 220 21.89 11.35 1.69
CA ARG A 220 23.07 10.75 1.08
C ARG A 220 22.77 9.31 0.70
N CYS A 221 22.98 8.95 -0.55
CA CYS A 221 22.79 7.58 -1.00
C CYS A 221 24.00 6.73 -0.57
N PRO A 222 23.83 5.68 0.22
CA PRO A 222 24.94 4.82 0.64
C PRO A 222 25.58 4.06 -0.52
N GLU A 223 24.87 3.89 -1.63
CA GLU A 223 25.30 3.14 -2.81
C GLU A 223 25.75 4.07 -3.95
N ARG A 224 26.04 5.35 -3.64
CA ARG A 224 26.32 6.37 -4.66
C ARG A 224 27.51 6.06 -5.55
N ASP A 225 28.51 5.38 -4.99
CA ASP A 225 29.78 5.12 -5.69
C ASP A 225 29.71 3.83 -6.54
N ASP A 226 28.77 2.93 -6.25
CA ASP A 226 28.64 1.60 -6.88
C ASP A 226 27.36 1.46 -7.73
N CYS A 227 26.38 2.34 -7.58
CA CYS A 227 25.08 2.20 -8.22
C CYS A 227 25.11 2.70 -9.68
N PRO A 228 24.82 1.84 -10.68
CA PRO A 228 24.84 2.22 -12.09
C PRO A 228 23.71 3.23 -12.47
N SER A 229 22.68 3.36 -11.63
CA SER A 229 21.56 4.29 -11.82
C SER A 229 21.61 5.48 -10.87
N PHE A 230 22.78 5.73 -10.23
CA PHE A 230 22.93 6.90 -9.39
C PHE A 230 22.81 8.19 -10.23
N GLY A 231 22.05 9.14 -9.71
CA GLY A 231 21.88 10.45 -10.32
C GLY A 231 21.40 11.49 -9.28
N PRO A 232 21.33 12.77 -9.67
CA PRO A 232 20.91 13.84 -8.74
C PRO A 232 19.58 13.57 -8.03
N SER A 233 18.61 12.95 -8.71
CA SER A 233 17.30 12.59 -8.15
C SER A 233 17.36 11.53 -7.02
N CYS A 234 18.53 10.90 -6.79
CA CYS A 234 18.72 10.02 -5.64
C CYS A 234 18.91 10.80 -4.33
N GLU A 235 19.43 12.04 -4.39
CA GLU A 235 19.78 12.85 -3.22
C GLU A 235 19.10 14.23 -3.19
N GLN A 236 18.30 14.55 -4.19
CA GLN A 236 17.55 15.80 -4.28
C GLN A 236 16.14 15.57 -4.83
N PRO A 237 15.17 16.42 -4.50
CA PRO A 237 13.87 16.39 -5.16
C PRO A 237 14.01 16.51 -6.66
N SER A 238 13.33 15.67 -7.41
CA SER A 238 13.34 15.72 -8.86
C SER A 238 12.60 16.96 -9.38
N PRO A 239 13.21 17.79 -10.24
CA PRO A 239 12.58 18.99 -10.76
C PRO A 239 11.50 18.70 -11.82
N ASP A 240 11.60 17.57 -12.52
CA ASP A 240 10.68 17.13 -13.56
C ASP A 240 9.71 16.05 -13.11
N GLY A 241 9.79 15.66 -11.82
CA GLY A 241 8.97 14.61 -11.22
C GLY A 241 9.43 13.19 -11.54
N HIS A 242 10.52 12.99 -12.27
CA HIS A 242 11.10 11.66 -12.51
C HIS A 242 11.88 11.19 -11.28
N VAL A 243 11.54 10.04 -10.72
CA VAL A 243 12.17 9.56 -9.49
C VAL A 243 12.78 8.17 -9.68
N ASN A 244 13.90 7.88 -9.03
CA ASN A 244 14.55 6.58 -9.09
C ASN A 244 13.88 5.57 -8.15
N HIS A 245 13.22 6.04 -7.10
CA HIS A 245 12.46 5.20 -6.19
C HIS A 245 11.33 5.98 -5.53
N LEU A 246 10.31 5.25 -5.10
CA LEU A 246 9.25 5.69 -4.21
C LEU A 246 9.18 4.70 -3.05
N LEU A 247 9.34 5.19 -1.82
CA LEU A 247 8.99 4.43 -0.63
C LEU A 247 7.75 5.05 0.01
N ILE A 248 6.91 4.19 0.55
CA ILE A 248 5.70 4.55 1.30
C ILE A 248 5.75 3.79 2.62
N SER A 249 5.48 4.45 3.73
CA SER A 249 5.49 3.81 5.05
C SER A 249 4.50 4.47 6.01
N SER A 250 3.91 3.66 6.88
CA SER A 250 3.05 4.15 7.98
C SER A 250 3.81 4.97 9.03
N GLU A 251 5.12 4.81 9.10
CA GLU A 251 6.03 5.67 9.90
C GLU A 251 7.38 5.81 9.20
N PRO A 252 8.09 6.95 9.37
CA PRO A 252 9.40 7.14 8.80
C PRO A 252 10.38 6.09 9.30
N LEU A 253 10.97 5.31 8.39
CA LEU A 253 12.02 4.36 8.73
C LEU A 253 13.35 5.09 8.91
N GLN A 254 14.15 4.62 9.84
CA GLN A 254 15.47 5.16 10.11
C GLN A 254 16.41 5.02 8.92
N GLY A 255 17.31 5.97 8.75
CA GLY A 255 18.31 6.04 7.69
C GLY A 255 18.29 7.35 6.94
N GLU A 256 18.83 7.36 5.73
CA GLU A 256 19.07 8.58 4.94
C GLU A 256 17.85 9.10 4.17
N ASN A 257 16.72 8.40 4.19
CA ASN A 257 15.52 8.80 3.47
C ASN A 257 14.94 10.12 3.99
N VAL A 258 14.58 11.03 3.08
CA VAL A 258 13.91 12.29 3.41
C VAL A 258 12.40 12.07 3.31
N TRP A 259 11.75 11.91 4.45
CA TRP A 259 10.33 11.59 4.54
C TRP A 259 9.44 12.83 4.47
N THR A 260 8.36 12.72 3.72
CA THR A 260 7.29 13.72 3.64
C THR A 260 5.99 13.10 4.12
N ALA A 261 5.32 13.74 5.07
CA ALA A 261 4.00 13.32 5.54
C ALA A 261 2.92 13.64 4.49
N LEU A 262 2.00 12.72 4.29
CA LEU A 262 0.77 12.94 3.53
C LEU A 262 -0.33 13.48 4.45
N GLN A 263 -1.16 14.37 3.91
CA GLN A 263 -2.32 14.91 4.59
C GLN A 263 -3.57 14.11 4.23
N LEU A 264 -4.65 14.26 5.01
CA LEU A 264 -5.93 13.60 4.75
C LEU A 264 -6.42 13.87 3.32
N GLY A 265 -6.68 12.79 2.59
CA GLY A 265 -7.13 12.82 1.20
C GLY A 265 -6.02 12.97 0.15
N ASP A 266 -4.75 13.15 0.58
CA ASP A 266 -3.62 13.17 -0.36
C ASP A 266 -3.48 11.80 -1.04
N ILE A 267 -3.14 11.87 -2.33
CA ILE A 267 -2.77 10.70 -3.13
C ILE A 267 -1.38 10.94 -3.71
N VAL A 268 -0.50 9.97 -3.56
CA VAL A 268 0.84 9.98 -4.15
C VAL A 268 1.10 8.67 -4.87
N GLY A 269 1.78 8.71 -6.01
CA GLY A 269 2.14 7.49 -6.72
C GLY A 269 3.10 7.74 -7.87
N VAL A 270 3.56 6.64 -8.46
CA VAL A 270 4.39 6.63 -9.66
C VAL A 270 3.77 5.73 -10.72
N ASP A 271 3.93 6.11 -11.96
CA ASP A 271 3.59 5.30 -13.11
C ASP A 271 4.73 4.34 -13.48
N TRP A 272 4.55 3.58 -14.57
CA TRP A 272 5.55 2.66 -15.10
C TRP A 272 6.86 3.34 -15.57
N ARG A 273 6.82 4.66 -15.81
CA ARG A 273 7.98 5.48 -16.15
C ARG A 273 8.65 6.11 -14.93
N MET A 274 8.16 5.78 -13.72
CA MET A 274 8.57 6.42 -12.48
C MET A 274 8.32 7.94 -12.44
N GLN A 275 7.28 8.40 -13.16
CA GLN A 275 6.80 9.76 -13.05
C GLN A 275 5.96 9.91 -11.78
N LEU A 276 6.43 10.73 -10.85
CA LEU A 276 5.75 11.03 -9.60
C LEU A 276 4.50 11.89 -9.86
N THR A 277 3.39 11.46 -9.31
CA THR A 277 2.15 12.25 -9.26
C THR A 277 1.75 12.42 -7.79
N ARG A 278 1.49 13.65 -7.39
CA ARG A 278 0.89 13.98 -6.09
C ARG A 278 -0.33 14.85 -6.29
N THR A 279 -1.43 14.50 -5.66
CA THR A 279 -2.67 15.28 -5.72
C THR A 279 -3.22 15.49 -4.32
N ALA A 280 -3.64 16.72 -4.03
CA ALA A 280 -4.42 17.04 -2.83
C ALA A 280 -5.89 16.62 -2.99
N PRO A 281 -6.68 16.59 -1.92
CA PRO A 281 -8.13 16.40 -1.99
C PRO A 281 -8.78 17.39 -2.96
N ALA A 282 -9.82 16.94 -3.66
CA ALA A 282 -10.62 17.84 -4.49
C ALA A 282 -11.30 18.88 -3.58
N GLY A 283 -10.90 20.15 -3.67
CA GLY A 283 -11.53 21.25 -2.92
C GLY A 283 -10.63 22.02 -1.93
N ARG A 284 -9.31 21.82 -1.98
CA ARG A 284 -8.34 22.73 -1.35
C ARG A 284 -7.57 23.53 -2.37
#